data_03c9246549b326a0360fad68eae9e919
#
_entry.id   03c9246549b326a0360fad68eae9e919
#
_cell.length_a   1.000
_cell.length_b   1.000
_cell.length_c   1.000
_cell.angle_alpha   90.00
_cell.angle_beta   90.00
_cell.angle_gamma   90.00
#
_symmetry.space_group_name_H-M   'P 1'
#
loop_
_entity.id
_entity.type
_entity.pdbx_description
1 polymer ?
#
loop_
_entity_poly.entity_id
_entity_poly.type
_entity_poly.pdbx_seq_one_letter_code
_entity_poly.pdbx_strand_id
1 'polypeptide(L)'
;MASRKIKILVAKLGLDGHDRGALVLCRAFRDAGMEVIYSGLFATPNRIAQIAEDEDVDAVALSLLNGAHATLFPRVAKEIKKKGIKDVLVVGGGVIPQEDKKALEKSGVTGNFGPGTQLDKIISHIETGVKKLRKL
;
A
#
# COMPACT_ATOMS: atom_id res chain seq x y z
N MET A 1 22.76 12.67 9.69
CA MET A 1 22.10 11.53 10.30
C MET A 1 21.60 10.58 9.23
N ALA A 2 21.96 9.34 9.32
CA ALA A 2 21.52 8.35 8.35
C ALA A 2 20.00 8.14 8.48
N SER A 3 19.29 8.20 7.37
CA SER A 3 17.88 7.88 7.37
C SER A 3 17.71 6.36 7.46
N ARG A 4 16.76 5.92 8.27
CA ARG A 4 16.45 4.51 8.34
C ARG A 4 15.71 4.07 7.07
N LYS A 5 15.78 2.81 6.76
CA LYS A 5 15.05 2.26 5.61
C LYS A 5 13.55 2.33 5.86
N ILE A 6 12.81 2.66 4.82
CA ILE A 6 11.36 2.56 4.84
C ILE A 6 10.99 1.08 4.72
N LYS A 7 10.14 0.61 5.61
CA LYS A 7 9.63 -0.75 5.58
C LYS A 7 8.23 -0.72 4.99
N ILE A 8 8.02 -1.46 3.90
CA ILE A 8 6.76 -1.44 3.17
C ILE A 8 6.18 -2.84 3.02
N LEU A 9 4.88 -2.96 3.25
CA LEU A 9 4.13 -4.17 2.98
C LEU A 9 3.45 -4.02 1.63
N VAL A 10 3.76 -4.90 0.69
CA VAL A 10 3.05 -4.98 -0.60
C VAL A 10 1.98 -6.05 -0.44
N ALA A 11 0.72 -5.66 -0.56
CA ALA A 11 -0.40 -6.54 -0.28
C ALA A 11 -1.25 -6.77 -1.52
N LYS A 12 -1.53 -8.04 -1.79
CA LYS A 12 -2.38 -8.47 -2.90
C LYS A 12 -3.72 -8.91 -2.33
N LEU A 13 -4.74 -8.08 -2.56
CA LEU A 13 -6.06 -8.24 -1.95
C LEU A 13 -6.96 -9.21 -2.71
N GLY A 14 -7.87 -9.82 -1.97
CA GLY A 14 -9.00 -10.56 -2.52
C GLY A 14 -8.63 -11.84 -3.23
N LEU A 15 -9.48 -12.23 -4.18
CA LEU A 15 -9.34 -13.49 -4.90
C LEU A 15 -8.57 -13.36 -6.22
N ASP A 16 -7.95 -12.22 -6.44
CA ASP A 16 -7.14 -11.97 -7.64
C ASP A 16 -5.83 -12.77 -7.56
N GLY A 17 -5.65 -13.70 -8.46
CA GLY A 17 -4.46 -14.56 -8.51
C GLY A 17 -3.32 -14.00 -9.34
N HIS A 18 -3.43 -12.76 -9.84
CA HIS A 18 -2.43 -12.15 -10.70
C HIS A 18 -1.43 -11.35 -9.87
N ASP A 19 -0.31 -11.95 -9.51
CA ASP A 19 0.66 -11.31 -8.62
C ASP A 19 1.83 -10.64 -9.33
N ARG A 20 1.91 -10.72 -10.65
CA ARG A 20 3.04 -10.17 -11.40
C ARG A 20 3.28 -8.68 -11.12
N GLY A 21 2.22 -7.88 -11.10
CA GLY A 21 2.32 -6.44 -10.80
C GLY A 21 2.83 -6.19 -9.39
N ALA A 22 2.34 -6.96 -8.43
CA ALA A 22 2.78 -6.85 -7.04
C ALA A 22 4.26 -7.22 -6.90
N LEU A 23 4.70 -8.26 -7.59
CA LEU A 23 6.10 -8.69 -7.55
C LEU A 23 7.03 -7.66 -8.21
N VAL A 24 6.59 -7.01 -9.28
CA VAL A 24 7.34 -5.92 -9.90
C VAL A 24 7.50 -4.75 -8.92
N LEU A 25 6.44 -4.40 -8.19
CA LEU A 25 6.51 -3.36 -7.17
C LEU A 25 7.49 -3.74 -6.06
N CYS A 26 7.45 -4.98 -5.60
CA CYS A 26 8.37 -5.45 -4.57
C CYS A 26 9.82 -5.25 -4.99
N ARG A 27 10.14 -5.60 -6.24
CA ARG A 27 11.49 -5.43 -6.76
C ARG A 27 11.88 -3.96 -6.87
N ALA A 28 10.97 -3.13 -7.38
CA ALA A 28 11.23 -1.70 -7.52
C ALA A 28 11.47 -1.04 -6.17
N PHE A 29 10.69 -1.39 -5.16
CA PHE A 29 10.85 -0.84 -3.82
C PHE A 29 12.18 -1.30 -3.18
N ARG A 30 12.55 -2.57 -3.37
CA ARG A 30 13.84 -3.08 -2.91
C ARG A 30 15.00 -2.33 -3.56
N ASP A 31 14.93 -2.13 -4.88
CA ASP A 31 15.96 -1.42 -5.62
C ASP A 31 16.08 0.03 -5.16
N ALA A 32 14.99 0.60 -4.66
CA ALA A 32 14.99 1.96 -4.11
C ALA A 32 15.50 2.03 -2.66
N GLY A 33 15.89 0.90 -2.09
CA GLY A 33 16.46 0.84 -0.75
C GLY A 33 15.45 0.58 0.37
N MET A 34 14.22 0.20 0.04
CA MET A 34 13.20 -0.12 1.03
C MET A 34 13.31 -1.58 1.47
N GLU A 35 12.89 -1.84 2.71
CA GLU A 35 12.72 -3.20 3.19
C GLU A 35 11.30 -3.64 2.84
N VAL A 36 11.17 -4.69 2.05
CA VAL A 36 9.87 -5.09 1.46
C VAL A 36 9.38 -6.39 2.08
N ILE A 37 8.11 -6.39 2.47
CA ILE A 37 7.40 -7.59 2.90
C ILE A 37 6.24 -7.79 1.93
N TYR A 38 6.05 -9.01 1.46
CA TYR A 38 4.95 -9.35 0.56
C TYR A 38 3.92 -10.19 1.31
N SER A 39 2.65 -9.81 1.20
CA SER A 39 1.56 -10.49 1.91
C SER A 39 1.25 -11.89 1.37
N GLY A 40 1.69 -12.19 0.15
CA GLY A 40 1.19 -13.35 -0.59
C GLY A 40 -0.15 -13.03 -1.25
N LEU A 41 -0.66 -14.00 -2.02
CA LEU A 41 -1.94 -13.86 -2.71
C LEU A 41 -3.11 -13.99 -1.73
N PHE A 42 -4.25 -13.48 -2.15
CA PHE A 42 -5.54 -13.66 -1.46
C PHE A 42 -5.59 -13.08 -0.05
N ALA A 43 -4.85 -12.02 0.18
CA ALA A 43 -4.83 -11.38 1.49
C ALA A 43 -6.17 -10.69 1.78
N THR A 44 -6.59 -10.75 3.05
CA THR A 44 -7.80 -10.07 3.52
C THR A 44 -7.42 -8.78 4.24
N PRO A 45 -8.36 -7.81 4.38
CA PRO A 45 -8.06 -6.59 5.14
C PRO A 45 -7.56 -6.85 6.56
N ASN A 46 -8.16 -7.82 7.28
CA ASN A 46 -7.71 -8.20 8.62
C ASN A 46 -6.27 -8.71 8.62
N ARG A 47 -5.96 -9.58 7.65
CA ARG A 47 -4.62 -10.17 7.56
C ARG A 47 -3.58 -9.10 7.23
N ILE A 48 -3.91 -8.18 6.34
CA ILE A 48 -3.02 -7.09 5.96
C ILE A 48 -2.72 -6.20 7.17
N ALA A 49 -3.76 -5.82 7.91
CA ALA A 49 -3.60 -5.00 9.10
C ALA A 49 -2.76 -5.73 10.17
N GLN A 50 -2.96 -7.04 10.32
CA GLN A 50 -2.19 -7.85 11.26
C GLN A 50 -0.71 -7.89 10.89
N ILE A 51 -0.40 -8.08 9.61
CA ILE A 51 0.99 -8.07 9.15
C ILE A 51 1.61 -6.69 9.37
N ALA A 52 0.86 -5.64 9.05
CA ALA A 52 1.34 -4.26 9.23
C ALA A 52 1.71 -3.99 10.69
N GLU A 53 0.90 -4.48 11.62
CA GLU A 53 1.18 -4.35 13.06
C GLU A 53 2.38 -5.18 13.48
N ASP A 54 2.39 -6.47 13.11
CA ASP A 54 3.44 -7.40 13.50
C ASP A 54 4.83 -6.97 12.99
N GLU A 55 4.87 -6.43 11.79
CA GLU A 55 6.13 -6.04 11.14
C GLU A 55 6.49 -4.57 11.36
N ASP A 56 5.59 -3.81 11.98
CA ASP A 56 5.79 -2.37 12.23
C ASP A 56 6.17 -1.62 10.95
N VAL A 57 5.35 -1.77 9.90
CA VAL A 57 5.65 -1.16 8.61
C VAL A 57 5.37 0.33 8.59
N ASP A 58 6.07 1.05 7.72
CA ASP A 58 5.87 2.48 7.49
C ASP A 58 4.78 2.74 6.45
N ALA A 59 4.59 1.80 5.52
CA ALA A 59 3.64 1.96 4.43
C ALA A 59 3.05 0.61 4.04
N VAL A 60 1.83 0.66 3.51
CA VAL A 60 1.15 -0.51 2.94
C VAL A 60 0.73 -0.13 1.53
N ALA A 61 1.22 -0.87 0.54
CA ALA A 61 0.85 -0.69 -0.86
C ALA A 61 -0.15 -1.79 -1.25
N LEU A 62 -1.36 -1.38 -1.58
CA LEU A 62 -2.45 -2.29 -1.93
C LEU A 62 -2.55 -2.44 -3.44
N SER A 63 -2.62 -3.68 -3.92
CA SER A 63 -2.73 -3.97 -5.34
C SER A 63 -3.97 -4.83 -5.60
N LEU A 64 -4.77 -4.44 -6.58
CA LEU A 64 -5.99 -5.17 -6.94
C LEU A 64 -6.36 -4.88 -8.38
N LEU A 65 -6.59 -5.93 -9.18
CA LEU A 65 -6.96 -5.79 -10.58
C LEU A 65 -8.44 -6.00 -10.87
N ASN A 66 -9.19 -6.59 -9.94
CA ASN A 66 -10.54 -7.07 -10.22
C ASN A 66 -11.68 -6.09 -9.89
N GLY A 67 -11.40 -4.85 -9.63
CA GLY A 67 -12.44 -3.82 -9.49
C GLY A 67 -13.08 -3.67 -8.11
N ALA A 68 -12.68 -4.43 -7.12
CA ALA A 68 -13.25 -4.33 -5.77
C ALA A 68 -12.59 -3.26 -4.88
N HIS A 69 -11.91 -2.28 -5.48
CA HIS A 69 -11.15 -1.26 -4.76
C HIS A 69 -11.99 -0.45 -3.79
N ALA A 70 -13.18 -0.01 -4.26
CA ALA A 70 -14.05 0.86 -3.47
C ALA A 70 -14.54 0.18 -2.20
N THR A 71 -14.56 -1.17 -2.17
CA THR A 71 -14.96 -1.94 -1.01
C THR A 71 -13.79 -2.37 -0.15
N LEU A 72 -12.75 -2.93 -0.78
CA LEU A 72 -11.65 -3.57 -0.05
C LEU A 72 -10.61 -2.59 0.47
N PHE A 73 -10.26 -1.56 -0.30
CA PHE A 73 -9.23 -0.62 0.14
C PHE A 73 -9.64 0.14 1.41
N PRO A 74 -10.86 0.70 1.49
CA PRO A 74 -11.26 1.37 2.74
C PRO A 74 -11.28 0.45 3.94
N ARG A 75 -11.60 -0.83 3.73
CA ARG A 75 -11.61 -1.82 4.83
C ARG A 75 -10.22 -2.05 5.39
N VAL A 76 -9.19 -2.04 4.55
CA VAL A 76 -7.81 -2.14 5.03
C VAL A 76 -7.46 -0.94 5.90
N ALA A 77 -7.75 0.26 5.44
CA ALA A 77 -7.49 1.49 6.21
C ALA A 77 -8.22 1.46 7.55
N LYS A 78 -9.47 0.99 7.55
CA LYS A 78 -10.27 0.88 8.76
C LYS A 78 -9.67 -0.13 9.74
N GLU A 79 -9.24 -1.30 9.26
CA GLU A 79 -8.66 -2.33 10.10
C GLU A 79 -7.34 -1.87 10.72
N ILE A 80 -6.55 -1.13 9.98
CA ILE A 80 -5.31 -0.55 10.51
C ILE A 80 -5.62 0.44 11.64
N LYS A 81 -6.61 1.29 11.45
CA LYS A 81 -7.03 2.26 12.48
C LYS A 81 -7.55 1.56 13.74
N LYS A 82 -8.29 0.47 13.58
CA LYS A 82 -8.81 -0.30 14.72
C LYS A 82 -7.70 -0.84 15.61
N LYS A 83 -6.53 -1.11 15.03
CA LYS A 83 -5.39 -1.60 15.80
C LYS A 83 -4.61 -0.49 16.51
N GLY A 84 -5.04 0.76 16.36
CA GLY A 84 -4.37 1.89 16.98
C GLY A 84 -3.10 2.33 16.25
N ILE A 85 -2.88 1.82 15.06
CA ILE A 85 -1.72 2.19 14.24
C ILE A 85 -2.02 3.52 13.55
N LYS A 86 -1.20 4.55 13.79
CA LYS A 86 -1.50 5.90 13.30
C LYS A 86 -0.61 6.37 12.16
N ASP A 87 0.64 6.02 12.16
CA ASP A 87 1.63 6.62 11.27
C ASP A 87 1.99 5.70 10.10
N VAL A 88 1.00 5.03 9.52
CA VAL A 88 1.19 4.14 8.38
C VAL A 88 0.54 4.76 7.14
N LEU A 89 1.33 4.93 6.08
CA LEU A 89 0.83 5.41 4.80
C LEU A 89 0.18 4.25 4.05
N VAL A 90 -1.08 4.41 3.62
CA VAL A 90 -1.76 3.40 2.81
C VAL A 90 -1.86 3.93 1.38
N VAL A 91 -1.34 3.15 0.43
CA VAL A 91 -1.29 3.52 -0.99
C VAL A 91 -2.02 2.48 -1.81
N GLY A 92 -2.90 2.93 -2.69
CA GLY A 92 -3.65 2.05 -3.57
C GLY A 92 -3.09 2.03 -4.99
N GLY A 93 -3.29 0.91 -5.68
CA GLY A 93 -2.90 0.76 -7.07
C GLY A 93 -3.70 -0.32 -7.77
N GLY A 94 -3.74 -0.25 -9.09
CA GLY A 94 -4.47 -1.18 -9.92
C GLY A 94 -5.36 -0.45 -10.92
N VAL A 95 -6.33 -1.15 -11.48
CA VAL A 95 -7.29 -0.56 -12.41
C VAL A 95 -8.39 0.11 -11.60
N ILE A 96 -8.19 1.38 -11.25
CA ILE A 96 -9.10 2.13 -10.36
C ILE A 96 -9.86 3.17 -11.17
N PRO A 97 -11.21 3.12 -11.19
CA PRO A 97 -11.98 4.15 -11.87
C PRO A 97 -11.70 5.53 -11.27
N GLN A 98 -11.63 6.53 -12.14
CA GLN A 98 -11.31 7.90 -11.72
C GLN A 98 -12.31 8.43 -10.68
N GLU A 99 -13.59 8.07 -10.83
CA GLU A 99 -14.64 8.51 -9.91
C GLU A 99 -14.49 7.93 -8.50
N ASP A 100 -13.77 6.82 -8.34
CA ASP A 100 -13.57 6.20 -7.04
C ASP A 100 -12.41 6.81 -6.24
N LYS A 101 -11.53 7.53 -6.92
CA LYS A 101 -10.29 8.03 -6.29
C LYS A 101 -10.53 8.97 -5.12
N LYS A 102 -11.52 9.87 -5.25
CA LYS A 102 -11.84 10.81 -4.17
C LYS A 102 -12.35 10.10 -2.92
N ALA A 103 -13.21 9.11 -3.11
CA ALA A 103 -13.75 8.33 -2.00
C ALA A 103 -12.63 7.54 -1.30
N LEU A 104 -11.70 7.00 -2.08
CA LEU A 104 -10.56 6.28 -1.53
C LEU A 104 -9.65 7.21 -0.72
N GLU A 105 -9.39 8.41 -1.21
CA GLU A 105 -8.59 9.39 -0.49
C GLU A 105 -9.25 9.76 0.85
N LYS A 106 -10.56 9.95 0.86
CA LYS A 106 -11.31 10.26 2.09
C LYS A 106 -11.22 9.12 3.10
N SER A 107 -11.13 7.88 2.64
CA SER A 107 -11.02 6.73 3.52
C SER A 107 -9.59 6.49 4.02
N GLY A 108 -8.62 7.28 3.54
CA GLY A 108 -7.23 7.18 3.98
C GLY A 108 -6.32 6.42 3.03
N VAL A 109 -6.80 6.06 1.85
CA VAL A 109 -5.99 5.37 0.83
C VAL A 109 -5.51 6.39 -0.20
N THR A 110 -4.22 6.66 -0.21
CA THR A 110 -3.63 7.69 -1.06
C THR A 110 -3.03 7.11 -2.35
N GLY A 111 -2.64 7.99 -3.26
CA GLY A 111 -1.99 7.61 -4.51
C GLY A 111 -2.96 7.08 -5.53
N ASN A 112 -3.48 5.88 -5.29
CA ASN A 112 -4.46 5.23 -6.17
C ASN A 112 -4.01 5.23 -7.63
N PHE A 113 -2.79 4.69 -7.84
CA PHE A 113 -2.13 4.73 -9.13
C PHE A 113 -2.73 3.72 -10.11
N GLY A 114 -2.96 4.17 -11.33
CA GLY A 114 -3.45 3.31 -12.40
C GLY A 114 -2.33 2.56 -13.12
N PRO A 115 -2.71 1.66 -14.05
CA PRO A 115 -1.74 0.97 -14.89
C PRO A 115 -0.92 1.98 -15.69
N GLY A 116 0.35 1.69 -15.89
CA GLY A 116 1.25 2.55 -16.65
C GLY A 116 1.85 3.70 -15.87
N THR A 117 1.50 3.87 -14.59
CA THR A 117 2.16 4.86 -13.75
C THR A 117 3.63 4.50 -13.59
N GLN A 118 4.52 5.48 -13.79
CA GLN A 118 5.95 5.24 -13.66
C GLN A 118 6.31 4.88 -12.21
N LEU A 119 7.18 3.88 -12.08
CA LEU A 119 7.55 3.37 -10.75
C LEU A 119 8.20 4.43 -9.86
N ASP A 120 8.99 5.32 -10.43
CA ASP A 120 9.64 6.38 -9.66
C ASP A 120 8.64 7.37 -9.08
N LYS A 121 7.49 7.58 -9.73
CA LYS A 121 6.41 8.41 -9.18
C LYS A 121 5.79 7.75 -7.95
N ILE A 122 5.57 6.45 -8.03
CA ILE A 122 5.02 5.67 -6.92
C ILE A 122 6.00 5.70 -5.75
N ILE A 123 7.27 5.45 -6.01
CA ILE A 123 8.32 5.47 -4.99
C ILE A 123 8.40 6.83 -4.32
N SER A 124 8.40 7.90 -5.12
CA SER A 124 8.47 9.27 -4.62
C SER A 124 7.28 9.62 -3.71
N HIS A 125 6.08 9.19 -4.12
CA HIS A 125 4.87 9.39 -3.32
C HIS A 125 5.00 8.72 -1.95
N ILE A 126 5.52 7.49 -1.93
CA ILE A 126 5.68 6.73 -0.69
C ILE A 126 6.74 7.39 0.20
N GLU A 127 7.89 7.72 -0.37
CA GLU A 127 8.97 8.34 0.39
C GLU A 127 8.54 9.67 1.02
N THR A 128 7.90 10.51 0.22
CA THR A 128 7.41 11.81 0.68
C THR A 128 6.34 11.63 1.75
N GLY A 129 5.39 10.75 1.52
CA GLY A 129 4.28 10.50 2.44
C GLY A 129 4.73 9.94 3.78
N VAL A 130 5.65 8.99 3.77
CA VAL A 130 6.20 8.40 5.01
C VAL A 130 6.96 9.44 5.81
N LYS A 131 7.82 10.22 5.15
CA LYS A 131 8.58 11.26 5.82
C LYS A 131 7.68 12.28 6.49
N LYS A 132 6.60 12.67 5.81
CA LYS A 132 5.63 13.63 6.34
C LYS A 132 4.89 13.06 7.55
N LEU A 133 4.40 11.82 7.45
CA LEU A 133 3.66 11.19 8.54
C LEU A 133 4.52 10.94 9.77
N ARG A 134 5.74 10.52 9.57
CA ARG A 134 6.65 10.14 10.66
C ARG A 134 7.61 11.25 11.06
N LYS A 135 7.52 12.39 10.41
CA LYS A 135 8.36 13.56 10.68
C LYS A 135 9.86 13.24 10.59
N LEU A 136 10.20 12.54 9.54
CA LEU A 136 11.58 12.14 9.28
C LEU A 136 12.35 13.21 8.50
#